data_c142d0f3d7097a212ef332ce606048ff
#
_entry.id   c142d0f3d7097a212ef332ce606048ff
#
_cell.length_a   1.000
_cell.length_b   1.000
_cell.length_c   1.000
_cell.angle_alpha   90.00
_cell.angle_beta   90.00
_cell.angle_gamma   90.00
#
_symmetry.space_group_name_H-M   'P 1'
#
loop_
_entity.id
_entity.type
_entity.pdbx_description
1 polymer ?
#
loop_
_entity_poly.entity_id
_entity_poly.type
_entity_poly.pdbx_seq_one_letter_code
_entity_poly.pdbx_strand_id
1 'polypeptide(L)'
;MAPANHASHPVESLRESSKWLETSMRSCLAHPRTEAVHRLRTSTRRVEAQLALLSMLPSLPPHEEQKRKALRLLKRLRQAAGQVRDIDVQRELIRAEAAAAGGAPSPDRGLRSEARRLRRQLKRTRNEEADHLLKVLNEQRDELPLVFAELENALAPVRSLALSEPDLIALVRDWYASRREPDPPKAPYSTAELHEIRKRAKLARYLAESAPRSAVAARHLAAQFAALQQAGGEWHDRLVLAEIATAELGRSAKLAQLFAAQASSALRAFKRRLRYKI
;
A
#
# COMPACT_ATOMS: atom_id res chain seq x y z
N MET A 1 -23.87 25.49 19.93
CA MET A 1 -23.12 25.13 18.71
C MET A 1 -23.48 23.69 18.36
N ALA A 2 -24.09 23.44 17.21
CA ALA A 2 -24.31 22.08 16.73
C ALA A 2 -22.93 21.40 16.56
N PRO A 3 -22.77 20.11 16.95
CA PRO A 3 -21.52 19.41 16.74
C PRO A 3 -21.22 19.41 15.23
N ALA A 4 -20.02 19.85 14.85
CA ALA A 4 -19.58 19.78 13.47
C ALA A 4 -19.78 18.36 12.98
N ASN A 5 -20.53 18.20 11.91
CA ASN A 5 -20.93 16.89 11.38
C ASN A 5 -19.68 16.21 10.79
N HIS A 6 -18.97 15.43 11.58
CA HIS A 6 -17.78 14.67 11.19
C HIS A 6 -18.15 13.32 10.53
N ALA A 7 -19.30 13.30 9.86
CA ALA A 7 -19.79 12.10 9.19
C ALA A 7 -18.97 11.80 7.92
N SER A 8 -18.64 10.54 7.73
CA SER A 8 -18.13 9.99 6.49
C SER A 8 -19.30 9.62 5.58
N HIS A 9 -19.19 9.87 4.28
CA HIS A 9 -20.18 9.49 3.26
C HIS A 9 -19.54 8.42 2.34
N PRO A 10 -19.67 7.13 2.66
CA PRO A 10 -18.91 6.07 2.00
C PRO A 10 -19.12 5.98 0.48
N VAL A 11 -20.37 6.19 0.01
CA VAL A 11 -20.69 6.15 -1.43
C VAL A 11 -20.07 7.34 -2.16
N GLU A 12 -20.14 8.55 -1.59
CA GLU A 12 -19.50 9.73 -2.19
C GLU A 12 -17.98 9.62 -2.14
N SER A 13 -17.42 9.10 -1.04
CA SER A 13 -15.97 8.83 -0.93
C SER A 13 -15.48 7.79 -1.94
N LEU A 14 -16.30 6.79 -2.27
CA LEU A 14 -16.01 5.85 -3.36
C LEU A 14 -15.95 6.59 -4.70
N ARG A 15 -16.96 7.41 -5.01
CA ARG A 15 -17.04 8.21 -6.23
C ARG A 15 -15.84 9.16 -6.39
N GLU A 16 -15.45 9.85 -5.34
CA GLU A 16 -14.26 10.71 -5.36
C GLU A 16 -12.99 9.91 -5.59
N SER A 17 -12.87 8.76 -4.92
CA SER A 17 -11.70 7.89 -5.05
C SER A 17 -11.59 7.26 -6.44
N SER A 18 -12.71 6.90 -7.10
CA SER A 18 -12.73 6.39 -8.47
C SER A 18 -12.28 7.45 -9.47
N LYS A 19 -12.74 8.70 -9.36
CA LYS A 19 -12.28 9.83 -10.18
C LYS A 19 -10.78 10.12 -10.01
N TRP A 20 -10.29 10.05 -8.78
CA TRP A 20 -8.86 10.15 -8.49
C TRP A 20 -8.05 9.05 -9.14
N LEU A 21 -8.57 7.83 -9.11
CA LEU A 21 -7.94 6.68 -9.77
C LEU A 21 -7.86 6.88 -11.29
N GLU A 22 -8.95 7.29 -11.95
CA GLU A 22 -8.97 7.58 -13.38
C GLU A 22 -7.94 8.66 -13.76
N THR A 23 -7.86 9.74 -12.98
CA THR A 23 -6.86 10.80 -13.18
C THR A 23 -5.44 10.26 -13.02
N SER A 24 -5.22 9.38 -12.03
CA SER A 24 -3.92 8.73 -11.80
C SER A 24 -3.56 7.76 -12.92
N MET A 25 -4.54 7.02 -13.48
CA MET A 25 -4.36 6.15 -14.64
C MET A 25 -3.92 6.95 -15.87
N ARG A 26 -4.63 8.05 -16.19
CA ARG A 26 -4.27 8.94 -17.31
C ARG A 26 -2.86 9.52 -17.15
N SER A 27 -2.52 9.99 -15.96
CA SER A 27 -1.18 10.53 -15.67
C SER A 27 -0.08 9.47 -15.85
N CYS A 28 -0.35 8.22 -15.42
CA CYS A 28 0.59 7.12 -15.52
C CYS A 28 0.72 6.60 -16.96
N LEU A 29 -0.37 6.58 -17.74
CA LEU A 29 -0.36 6.26 -19.17
C LEU A 29 0.49 7.25 -19.97
N ALA A 30 0.39 8.54 -19.66
CA ALA A 30 1.20 9.55 -20.33
C ALA A 30 2.70 9.38 -20.02
N HIS A 31 3.02 9.19 -18.74
CA HIS A 31 4.41 9.04 -18.27
C HIS A 31 4.47 8.19 -16.99
N PRO A 32 4.92 6.92 -17.03
CA PRO A 32 4.99 6.03 -15.86
C PRO A 32 6.21 6.37 -14.98
N ARG A 33 6.34 7.66 -14.56
CA ARG A 33 7.38 8.11 -13.64
C ARG A 33 7.07 7.62 -12.21
N THR A 34 8.08 7.58 -11.36
CA THR A 34 7.99 7.11 -9.97
C THR A 34 6.82 7.71 -9.20
N GLU A 35 6.58 9.03 -9.34
CA GLU A 35 5.48 9.72 -8.66
C GLU A 35 4.10 9.37 -9.24
N ALA A 36 3.99 9.21 -10.58
CA ALA A 36 2.74 8.81 -11.23
C ALA A 36 2.34 7.39 -10.81
N VAL A 37 3.30 6.45 -10.82
CA VAL A 37 3.10 5.08 -10.34
C VAL A 37 2.74 5.05 -8.85
N HIS A 38 3.39 5.87 -8.03
CA HIS A 38 3.05 5.98 -6.61
C HIS A 38 1.62 6.49 -6.39
N ARG A 39 1.21 7.55 -7.10
CA ARG A 39 -0.17 8.06 -7.05
C ARG A 39 -1.18 7.02 -7.50
N LEU A 40 -0.93 6.35 -8.62
CA LEU A 40 -1.78 5.28 -9.12
C LEU A 40 -1.98 4.16 -8.08
N ARG A 41 -0.88 3.68 -7.48
CA ARG A 41 -0.93 2.65 -6.43
C ARG A 41 -1.71 3.10 -5.20
N THR A 42 -1.54 4.37 -4.79
CA THR A 42 -2.26 4.94 -3.65
C THR A 42 -3.75 5.08 -3.95
N SER A 43 -4.12 5.58 -5.14
CA SER A 43 -5.50 5.71 -5.57
C SER A 43 -6.20 4.36 -5.65
N THR A 44 -5.55 3.33 -6.23
CA THR A 44 -6.07 1.95 -6.26
C THR A 44 -6.39 1.45 -4.85
N ARG A 45 -5.49 1.69 -3.88
CA ARG A 45 -5.70 1.25 -2.49
C ARG A 45 -6.82 1.99 -1.79
N ARG A 46 -7.01 3.28 -2.09
CA ARG A 46 -8.14 4.05 -1.55
C ARG A 46 -9.46 3.49 -2.05
N VAL A 47 -9.58 3.21 -3.35
CA VAL A 47 -10.80 2.59 -3.89
C VAL A 47 -11.04 1.21 -3.28
N GLU A 48 -10.02 0.35 -3.16
CA GLU A 48 -10.13 -0.95 -2.48
C GLU A 48 -10.65 -0.79 -1.03
N ALA A 49 -10.19 0.24 -0.31
CA ALA A 49 -10.64 0.51 1.04
C ALA A 49 -12.11 0.98 1.09
N GLN A 50 -12.55 1.84 0.16
CA GLN A 50 -13.97 2.23 0.08
C GLN A 50 -14.86 1.04 -0.22
N LEU A 51 -14.48 0.17 -1.14
CA LEU A 51 -15.22 -1.06 -1.43
C LEU A 51 -15.25 -2.02 -0.23
N ALA A 52 -14.18 -2.09 0.55
CA ALA A 52 -14.14 -2.86 1.78
C ALA A 52 -15.03 -2.24 2.87
N LEU A 53 -15.03 -0.91 3.01
CA LEU A 53 -15.91 -0.20 3.95
C LEU A 53 -17.39 -0.46 3.63
N LEU A 54 -17.79 -0.32 2.37
CA LEU A 54 -19.16 -0.61 1.94
C LEU A 54 -19.56 -2.05 2.26
N SER A 55 -18.64 -3.01 2.16
CA SER A 55 -18.91 -4.42 2.49
C SER A 55 -19.16 -4.68 3.99
N MET A 56 -18.88 -3.72 4.85
CA MET A 56 -19.13 -3.80 6.30
C MET A 56 -20.45 -3.15 6.70
N LEU A 57 -21.07 -2.42 5.79
CA LEU A 57 -22.32 -1.71 6.07
C LEU A 57 -23.53 -2.61 5.80
N PRO A 58 -24.55 -2.60 6.68
CA PRO A 58 -25.75 -3.38 6.48
C PRO A 58 -26.66 -2.73 5.42
N SER A 59 -27.55 -3.53 4.86
CA SER A 59 -28.71 -3.07 4.07
C SER A 59 -28.37 -2.20 2.85
N LEU A 60 -27.26 -2.49 2.18
CA LEU A 60 -26.95 -1.85 0.89
C LEU A 60 -27.75 -2.50 -0.25
N PRO A 61 -28.11 -1.73 -1.30
CA PRO A 61 -28.69 -2.28 -2.51
C PRO A 61 -27.79 -3.37 -3.13
N PRO A 62 -28.34 -4.28 -3.97
CA PRO A 62 -27.52 -5.28 -4.68
C PRO A 62 -26.44 -4.60 -5.54
N HIS A 63 -25.19 -4.89 -5.27
CA HIS A 63 -24.02 -4.32 -5.95
C HIS A 63 -22.82 -5.30 -5.99
N GLU A 64 -22.98 -6.50 -5.51
CA GLU A 64 -21.88 -7.47 -5.32
C GLU A 64 -21.22 -7.89 -6.64
N GLU A 65 -21.96 -7.93 -7.74
CA GLU A 65 -21.39 -8.27 -9.04
C GLU A 65 -20.45 -7.18 -9.55
N GLN A 66 -20.89 -5.93 -9.55
CA GLN A 66 -20.10 -4.77 -9.96
C GLN A 66 -18.86 -4.62 -9.05
N LYS A 67 -19.05 -4.76 -7.74
CA LYS A 67 -17.94 -4.74 -6.78
C LYS A 67 -16.91 -5.83 -7.08
N ARG A 68 -17.35 -7.05 -7.37
CA ARG A 68 -16.45 -8.17 -7.71
C ARG A 68 -15.67 -7.91 -8.98
N LYS A 69 -16.33 -7.34 -10.00
CA LYS A 69 -15.70 -6.94 -11.27
C LYS A 69 -14.66 -5.84 -11.02
N ALA A 70 -15.03 -4.79 -10.29
CA ALA A 70 -14.11 -3.71 -9.90
C ALA A 70 -12.87 -4.25 -9.16
N LEU A 71 -13.06 -5.10 -8.14
CA LEU A 71 -11.95 -5.67 -7.37
C LEU A 71 -10.99 -6.53 -8.22
N ARG A 72 -11.48 -7.26 -9.25
CA ARG A 72 -10.62 -8.00 -10.18
C ARG A 72 -9.74 -7.07 -11.00
N LEU A 73 -10.32 -6.00 -11.56
CA LEU A 73 -9.58 -5.00 -12.34
C LEU A 73 -8.56 -4.26 -11.47
N LEU A 74 -8.98 -3.80 -10.29
CA LEU A 74 -8.11 -3.15 -9.31
C LEU A 74 -6.94 -4.05 -8.88
N LYS A 75 -7.17 -5.36 -8.70
CA LYS A 75 -6.12 -6.32 -8.34
C LYS A 75 -5.04 -6.38 -9.42
N ARG A 76 -5.42 -6.49 -10.70
CA ARG A 76 -4.47 -6.51 -11.84
C ARG A 76 -3.65 -5.21 -11.89
N LEU A 77 -4.34 -4.06 -11.83
CA LEU A 77 -3.71 -2.74 -11.85
C LEU A 77 -2.75 -2.55 -10.67
N ARG A 78 -3.18 -2.94 -9.47
CA ARG A 78 -2.37 -2.84 -8.26
C ARG A 78 -1.13 -3.75 -8.30
N GLN A 79 -1.25 -4.94 -8.89
CA GLN A 79 -0.12 -5.85 -9.04
C GLN A 79 0.92 -5.24 -9.99
N ALA A 80 0.52 -4.81 -11.19
CA ALA A 80 1.42 -4.20 -12.16
C ALA A 80 2.08 -2.92 -11.61
N ALA A 81 1.30 -1.98 -11.06
CA ALA A 81 1.85 -0.78 -10.43
C ALA A 81 2.72 -1.10 -9.20
N GLY A 82 2.45 -2.22 -8.53
CA GLY A 82 3.23 -2.71 -7.41
C GLY A 82 4.65 -3.07 -7.81
N GLN A 83 4.82 -3.86 -8.86
CA GLN A 83 6.14 -4.29 -9.35
C GLN A 83 7.04 -3.08 -9.67
N VAL A 84 6.53 -2.12 -10.44
CA VAL A 84 7.27 -0.90 -10.77
C VAL A 84 7.65 -0.12 -9.49
N ARG A 85 6.70 0.06 -8.57
CA ARG A 85 6.93 0.84 -7.34
C ARG A 85 7.94 0.16 -6.41
N ASP A 86 7.87 -1.15 -6.27
CA ASP A 86 8.76 -1.89 -5.38
C ASP A 86 10.21 -1.79 -5.90
N ILE A 87 10.43 -1.82 -7.23
CA ILE A 87 11.75 -1.57 -7.84
C ILE A 87 12.19 -0.10 -7.63
N ASP A 88 11.31 0.87 -7.75
CA ASP A 88 11.65 2.28 -7.50
C ASP A 88 12.14 2.48 -6.04
N VAL A 89 11.49 1.85 -5.05
CA VAL A 89 11.93 1.87 -3.64
C VAL A 89 13.30 1.21 -3.47
N GLN A 90 13.50 0.04 -4.06
CA GLN A 90 14.78 -0.69 -4.00
C GLN A 90 15.92 0.15 -4.56
N ARG A 91 15.71 0.79 -5.71
CA ARG A 91 16.71 1.66 -6.34
C ARG A 91 17.04 2.89 -5.49
N GLU A 92 16.06 3.42 -4.78
CA GLU A 92 16.27 4.53 -3.84
C GLU A 92 17.10 4.09 -2.62
N LEU A 93 16.77 2.95 -2.02
CA LEU A 93 17.53 2.39 -0.89
C LEU A 93 18.99 2.13 -1.27
N ILE A 94 19.26 1.52 -2.44
CA ILE A 94 20.61 1.29 -2.93
C ILE A 94 21.34 2.62 -3.16
N ARG A 95 20.64 3.66 -3.65
CA ARG A 95 21.24 4.98 -3.85
C ARG A 95 21.66 5.62 -2.53
N ALA A 96 20.81 5.51 -1.50
CA ALA A 96 21.10 6.03 -0.17
C ALA A 96 22.35 5.36 0.44
N GLU A 97 22.45 4.02 0.35
CA GLU A 97 23.63 3.29 0.85
C GLU A 97 24.91 3.62 0.08
N ALA A 98 24.81 3.74 -1.26
CA ALA A 98 25.96 4.12 -2.08
C ALA A 98 26.45 5.57 -1.78
N ALA A 99 25.54 6.47 -1.44
CA ALA A 99 25.87 7.83 -1.03
C ALA A 99 26.55 7.84 0.35
N ALA A 100 26.02 7.09 1.32
CA ALA A 100 26.60 6.96 2.66
C ALA A 100 28.03 6.39 2.58
N ALA A 101 28.23 5.34 1.78
CA ALA A 101 29.56 4.75 1.55
C ALA A 101 30.53 5.69 0.81
N GLY A 102 30.04 6.67 0.07
CA GLY A 102 30.84 7.66 -0.66
C GLY A 102 31.28 8.85 0.20
N GLY A 103 30.51 9.19 1.22
CA GLY A 103 30.78 10.30 2.16
C GLY A 103 31.67 9.92 3.35
N ALA A 104 32.02 8.64 3.51
CA ALA A 104 32.90 8.19 4.57
C ALA A 104 34.37 8.67 4.35
N PRO A 105 35.15 8.86 5.42
CA PRO A 105 36.58 9.24 5.32
C PRO A 105 37.41 8.27 4.45
N SER A 106 37.00 7.00 4.40
CA SER A 106 37.56 5.98 3.52
C SER A 106 36.46 5.36 2.67
N PRO A 107 36.22 5.83 1.42
CA PRO A 107 35.13 5.37 0.58
C PRO A 107 35.28 3.88 0.22
N ASP A 108 34.24 3.08 0.48
CA ASP A 108 34.21 1.67 0.07
C ASP A 108 33.93 1.54 -1.43
N ARG A 109 34.99 1.41 -2.22
CA ARG A 109 34.92 1.26 -3.69
C ARG A 109 34.17 -0.02 -4.09
N GLY A 110 34.33 -1.11 -3.30
CA GLY A 110 33.67 -2.40 -3.55
C GLY A 110 32.13 -2.27 -3.45
N LEU A 111 31.66 -1.75 -2.34
CA LEU A 111 30.24 -1.52 -2.12
C LEU A 111 29.61 -0.60 -3.20
N ARG A 112 30.32 0.45 -3.59
CA ARG A 112 29.86 1.36 -4.67
C ARG A 112 29.80 0.66 -6.03
N SER A 113 30.73 -0.25 -6.33
CA SER A 113 30.73 -1.05 -7.56
C SER A 113 29.53 -2.00 -7.58
N GLU A 114 29.31 -2.74 -6.48
CA GLU A 114 28.14 -3.61 -6.28
C GLU A 114 26.82 -2.84 -6.43
N ALA A 115 26.70 -1.67 -5.80
CA ALA A 115 25.52 -0.81 -5.90
C ALA A 115 25.26 -0.35 -7.34
N ARG A 116 26.29 0.01 -8.12
CA ARG A 116 26.15 0.36 -9.53
C ARG A 116 25.66 -0.82 -10.37
N ARG A 117 26.20 -2.03 -10.12
CA ARG A 117 25.79 -3.25 -10.83
C ARG A 117 24.32 -3.55 -10.56
N LEU A 118 23.91 -3.59 -9.30
CA LEU A 118 22.54 -3.89 -8.90
C LEU A 118 21.54 -2.83 -9.42
N ARG A 119 21.90 -1.54 -9.34
CA ARG A 119 21.05 -0.47 -9.89
C ARG A 119 20.85 -0.55 -11.40
N ARG A 120 21.88 -0.99 -12.16
CA ARG A 120 21.73 -1.20 -13.61
C ARG A 120 20.77 -2.33 -13.91
N GLN A 121 20.87 -3.43 -13.19
CA GLN A 121 19.93 -4.55 -13.31
C GLN A 121 18.49 -4.11 -12.99
N LEU A 122 18.27 -3.50 -11.84
CA LEU A 122 16.95 -3.01 -11.45
C LEU A 122 16.38 -1.95 -12.42
N LYS A 123 17.24 -1.17 -13.11
CA LYS A 123 16.76 -0.25 -14.15
C LYS A 123 16.16 -0.98 -15.34
N ARG A 124 16.75 -2.10 -15.77
CA ARG A 124 16.21 -2.93 -16.87
C ARG A 124 14.87 -3.53 -16.48
N THR A 125 14.82 -4.23 -15.35
CA THR A 125 13.59 -4.82 -14.83
C THR A 125 12.49 -3.77 -14.63
N ARG A 126 12.85 -2.58 -14.13
CA ARG A 126 11.87 -1.47 -13.99
C ARG A 126 11.26 -1.05 -15.32
N ASN A 127 12.02 -1.03 -16.40
CA ASN A 127 11.49 -0.67 -17.72
C ASN A 127 10.53 -1.75 -18.24
N GLU A 128 10.90 -3.03 -18.11
CA GLU A 128 10.05 -4.17 -18.47
C GLU A 128 8.72 -4.16 -17.70
N GLU A 129 8.78 -3.92 -16.39
CA GLU A 129 7.58 -3.83 -15.56
C GLU A 129 6.76 -2.57 -15.85
N ALA A 130 7.39 -1.46 -16.25
CA ALA A 130 6.68 -0.26 -16.69
C ALA A 130 5.92 -0.49 -18.01
N ASP A 131 6.51 -1.20 -18.96
CA ASP A 131 5.85 -1.58 -20.20
C ASP A 131 4.67 -2.53 -19.94
N HIS A 132 4.84 -3.49 -19.03
CA HIS A 132 3.75 -4.33 -18.57
C HIS A 132 2.62 -3.52 -17.91
N LEU A 133 2.96 -2.55 -17.05
CA LEU A 133 1.98 -1.67 -16.42
C LEU A 133 1.21 -0.84 -17.48
N LEU A 134 1.89 -0.31 -18.47
CA LEU A 134 1.25 0.45 -19.57
C LEU A 134 0.27 -0.44 -20.36
N LYS A 135 0.62 -1.70 -20.60
CA LYS A 135 -0.28 -2.68 -21.23
C LYS A 135 -1.55 -2.89 -20.39
N VAL A 136 -1.40 -3.15 -19.10
CA VAL A 136 -2.53 -3.34 -18.17
C VAL A 136 -3.41 -2.09 -18.11
N LEU A 137 -2.81 -0.90 -18.08
CA LEU A 137 -3.54 0.37 -18.06
C LEU A 137 -4.36 0.56 -19.36
N ASN A 138 -3.77 0.26 -20.53
CA ASN A 138 -4.48 0.36 -21.80
C ASN A 138 -5.65 -0.62 -21.91
N GLU A 139 -5.48 -1.85 -21.40
CA GLU A 139 -6.55 -2.85 -21.36
C GLU A 139 -7.72 -2.43 -20.47
N GLN A 140 -7.47 -1.65 -19.42
CA GLN A 140 -8.48 -1.32 -18.40
C GLN A 140 -9.02 0.11 -18.48
N ARG A 141 -8.44 0.97 -19.34
CA ARG A 141 -8.77 2.41 -19.36
C ARG A 141 -10.24 2.71 -19.63
N ASP A 142 -10.91 1.86 -20.43
CA ASP A 142 -12.30 2.05 -20.81
C ASP A 142 -13.24 1.19 -19.95
N GLU A 143 -12.83 -0.02 -19.57
CA GLU A 143 -13.65 -0.94 -18.78
C GLU A 143 -13.82 -0.49 -17.33
N LEU A 144 -12.76 -0.02 -16.69
CA LEU A 144 -12.79 0.31 -15.26
C LEU A 144 -13.73 1.49 -14.94
N PRO A 145 -13.75 2.61 -15.72
CA PRO A 145 -14.74 3.67 -15.54
C PRO A 145 -16.19 3.20 -15.71
N LEU A 146 -16.46 2.32 -16.68
CA LEU A 146 -17.80 1.77 -16.89
C LEU A 146 -18.26 0.95 -15.67
N VAL A 147 -17.39 0.12 -15.13
CA VAL A 147 -17.69 -0.67 -13.93
C VAL A 147 -17.95 0.22 -12.72
N PHE A 148 -17.24 1.33 -12.57
CA PHE A 148 -17.51 2.29 -11.50
C PHE A 148 -18.83 3.03 -11.72
N ALA A 149 -19.17 3.41 -12.95
CA ALA A 149 -20.47 4.02 -13.24
C ALA A 149 -21.63 3.06 -12.92
N GLU A 150 -21.53 1.80 -13.29
CA GLU A 150 -22.51 0.76 -12.93
C GLU A 150 -22.65 0.61 -11.41
N LEU A 151 -21.52 0.61 -10.68
CA LEU A 151 -21.48 0.51 -9.23
C LEU A 151 -22.09 1.75 -8.56
N GLU A 152 -21.78 2.95 -9.04
CA GLU A 152 -22.37 4.21 -8.56
C GLU A 152 -23.88 4.24 -8.78
N ASN A 153 -24.35 3.76 -9.91
CA ASN A 153 -25.79 3.66 -10.21
C ASN A 153 -26.49 2.66 -9.27
N ALA A 154 -25.88 1.50 -9.02
CA ALA A 154 -26.43 0.52 -8.08
C ALA A 154 -26.50 1.06 -6.65
N LEU A 155 -25.55 1.91 -6.23
CA LEU A 155 -25.52 2.53 -4.91
C LEU A 155 -26.26 3.87 -4.81
N ALA A 156 -26.83 4.38 -5.90
CA ALA A 156 -27.51 5.68 -5.92
C ALA A 156 -28.63 5.83 -4.84
N PRO A 157 -29.45 4.79 -4.53
CA PRO A 157 -30.47 4.90 -3.49
C PRO A 157 -29.93 5.20 -2.09
N VAL A 158 -28.66 4.88 -1.81
CA VAL A 158 -28.00 5.07 -0.49
C VAL A 158 -26.91 6.12 -0.55
N ARG A 159 -26.93 7.01 -1.52
CA ARG A 159 -25.89 8.04 -1.71
C ARG A 159 -25.74 8.97 -0.51
N SER A 160 -26.83 9.27 0.19
CA SER A 160 -26.85 10.11 1.39
C SER A 160 -26.44 9.37 2.66
N LEU A 161 -26.13 8.08 2.58
CA LEU A 161 -25.70 7.30 3.74
C LEU A 161 -24.51 7.99 4.41
N ALA A 162 -24.69 8.29 5.70
CA ALA A 162 -23.70 8.92 6.54
C ALA A 162 -23.28 7.95 7.65
N LEU A 163 -21.99 7.90 7.91
CA LEU A 163 -21.39 7.11 8.98
C LEU A 163 -20.71 8.05 9.96
N SER A 164 -21.13 8.03 11.22
CA SER A 164 -20.51 8.88 12.23
C SER A 164 -19.05 8.50 12.48
N GLU A 165 -18.24 9.43 12.99
CA GLU A 165 -16.84 9.15 13.32
C GLU A 165 -16.69 8.00 14.32
N PRO A 166 -17.47 7.91 15.43
CA PRO A 166 -17.42 6.77 16.34
C PRO A 166 -17.74 5.44 15.67
N ASP A 167 -18.77 5.40 14.80
CA ASP A 167 -19.16 4.16 14.11
C ASP A 167 -18.08 3.71 13.12
N LEU A 168 -17.47 4.64 12.38
CA LEU A 168 -16.35 4.31 11.50
C LEU A 168 -15.18 3.74 12.30
N ILE A 169 -14.83 4.34 13.43
CA ILE A 169 -13.75 3.86 14.30
C ILE A 169 -14.06 2.46 14.82
N ALA A 170 -15.27 2.22 15.29
CA ALA A 170 -15.73 0.91 15.76
C ALA A 170 -15.60 -0.14 14.63
N LEU A 171 -16.14 0.14 13.44
CA LEU A 171 -16.05 -0.74 12.28
C LEU A 171 -14.59 -1.09 11.92
N VAL A 172 -13.70 -0.09 11.90
CA VAL A 172 -12.29 -0.31 11.56
C VAL A 172 -11.59 -1.18 12.62
N ARG A 173 -11.84 -0.93 13.90
CA ARG A 173 -11.27 -1.71 15.00
C ARG A 173 -11.78 -3.15 15.00
N ASP A 174 -13.07 -3.36 14.85
CA ASP A 174 -13.70 -4.69 14.81
C ASP A 174 -13.20 -5.47 13.58
N TRP A 175 -13.12 -4.80 12.42
CA TRP A 175 -12.56 -5.39 11.21
C TRP A 175 -11.11 -5.83 11.41
N TYR A 176 -10.30 -5.02 12.07
CA TYR A 176 -8.89 -5.34 12.32
C TYR A 176 -8.75 -6.44 13.37
N ALA A 177 -9.51 -6.36 14.47
CA ALA A 177 -9.49 -7.32 15.59
C ALA A 177 -9.96 -8.72 15.14
N SER A 178 -11.04 -8.81 14.34
CA SER A 178 -11.59 -10.09 13.87
C SER A 178 -10.63 -10.88 12.96
N ARG A 179 -9.54 -10.25 12.52
CA ARG A 179 -8.51 -10.84 11.65
C ARG A 179 -7.16 -10.95 12.32
N ARG A 180 -7.08 -10.60 13.60
CA ARG A 180 -5.85 -10.68 14.38
C ARG A 180 -5.71 -12.08 14.97
N GLU A 181 -4.48 -12.61 14.97
CA GLU A 181 -4.13 -13.79 15.74
C GLU A 181 -4.34 -13.53 17.25
N PRO A 182 -4.65 -14.57 18.06
CA PRO A 182 -4.76 -14.44 19.50
C PRO A 182 -3.54 -13.74 20.13
N ASP A 183 -3.77 -12.91 21.12
CA ASP A 183 -2.72 -12.16 21.80
C ASP A 183 -2.55 -12.68 23.24
N PRO A 184 -1.40 -13.22 23.65
CA PRO A 184 -0.16 -13.34 22.88
C PRO A 184 -0.20 -14.47 21.84
N PRO A 185 0.58 -14.38 20.73
CA PRO A 185 0.66 -15.47 19.77
C PRO A 185 1.25 -16.71 20.42
N LYS A 186 0.70 -17.89 20.10
CA LYS A 186 1.15 -19.19 20.64
C LYS A 186 2.59 -19.55 20.22
N ALA A 187 3.08 -18.94 19.16
CA ALA A 187 4.43 -19.13 18.62
C ALA A 187 4.97 -17.79 18.04
N PRO A 188 6.29 -17.66 17.80
CA PRO A 188 6.84 -16.52 17.10
C PRO A 188 6.22 -16.38 15.70
N TYR A 189 5.84 -15.15 15.32
CA TYR A 189 5.29 -14.87 13.97
C TYR A 189 6.22 -15.36 12.87
N SER A 190 5.68 -16.12 11.94
CA SER A 190 6.31 -16.47 10.67
C SER A 190 6.42 -15.24 9.75
N THR A 191 7.26 -15.33 8.72
CA THR A 191 7.36 -14.29 7.69
C THR A 191 6.02 -14.04 6.98
N ALA A 192 5.25 -15.10 6.70
CA ALA A 192 3.94 -15.00 6.06
C ALA A 192 2.94 -14.24 6.94
N GLU A 193 2.85 -14.55 8.23
CA GLU A 193 1.99 -13.85 9.18
C GLU A 193 2.35 -12.37 9.31
N LEU A 194 3.65 -12.06 9.37
CA LEU A 194 4.11 -10.67 9.40
C LEU A 194 3.72 -9.89 8.13
N HIS A 195 3.74 -10.55 6.96
CA HIS A 195 3.24 -9.96 5.72
C HIS A 195 1.73 -9.69 5.76
N GLU A 196 0.94 -10.63 6.30
CA GLU A 196 -0.50 -10.45 6.45
C GLU A 196 -0.83 -9.34 7.44
N ILE A 197 -0.13 -9.24 8.57
CA ILE A 197 -0.28 -8.14 9.54
C ILE A 197 -0.01 -6.79 8.85
N ARG A 198 1.08 -6.67 8.08
CA ARG A 198 1.39 -5.45 7.32
C ARG A 198 0.28 -5.08 6.33
N LYS A 199 -0.26 -6.07 5.59
CA LYS A 199 -1.35 -5.83 4.63
C LYS A 199 -2.63 -5.38 5.33
N ARG A 200 -2.96 -6.00 6.46
CA ARG A 200 -4.12 -5.63 7.29
C ARG A 200 -3.98 -4.23 7.87
N ALA A 201 -2.84 -3.91 8.47
CA ALA A 201 -2.57 -2.57 8.98
C ALA A 201 -2.69 -1.49 7.88
N LYS A 202 -2.23 -1.80 6.68
CA LYS A 202 -2.36 -0.90 5.52
C LYS A 202 -3.81 -0.65 5.14
N LEU A 203 -4.64 -1.69 5.10
CA LEU A 203 -6.06 -1.53 4.77
C LEU A 203 -6.80 -0.79 5.90
N ALA A 204 -6.56 -1.15 7.17
CA ALA A 204 -7.15 -0.46 8.33
C ALA A 204 -6.81 1.04 8.33
N ARG A 205 -5.57 1.41 7.95
CA ARG A 205 -5.20 2.81 7.78
C ARG A 205 -6.07 3.50 6.74
N TYR A 206 -6.23 2.93 5.54
CA TYR A 206 -7.05 3.54 4.49
C TYR A 206 -8.54 3.60 4.84
N LEU A 207 -9.04 2.61 5.59
CA LEU A 207 -10.39 2.64 6.14
C LEU A 207 -10.57 3.81 7.11
N ALA A 208 -9.65 4.02 8.05
CA ALA A 208 -9.68 5.15 8.97
C ALA A 208 -9.49 6.51 8.26
N GLU A 209 -8.71 6.56 7.18
CA GLU A 209 -8.55 7.74 6.31
C GLU A 209 -9.81 8.07 5.49
N SER A 210 -10.86 7.22 5.51
CA SER A 210 -12.16 7.52 4.87
C SER A 210 -12.95 8.57 5.64
N ALA A 211 -12.58 8.88 6.87
CA ALA A 211 -13.16 9.96 7.64
C ALA A 211 -12.78 11.33 7.07
N PRO A 212 -13.64 12.36 7.22
CA PRO A 212 -13.30 13.72 6.84
C PRO A 212 -12.08 14.23 7.64
N ARG A 213 -11.37 15.20 7.07
CA ARG A 213 -10.14 15.75 7.69
C ARG A 213 -10.36 16.37 9.08
N SER A 214 -11.58 16.77 9.39
CA SER A 214 -11.99 17.29 10.70
C SER A 214 -12.12 16.21 11.78
N ALA A 215 -12.29 14.94 11.41
CA ALA A 215 -12.41 13.81 12.32
C ALA A 215 -11.08 13.49 13.01
N VAL A 216 -10.89 13.98 14.22
CA VAL A 216 -9.61 13.94 14.94
C VAL A 216 -9.28 12.51 15.41
N ALA A 217 -10.25 11.81 15.98
CA ALA A 217 -10.03 10.47 16.51
C ALA A 217 -9.75 9.44 15.40
N ALA A 218 -10.44 9.54 14.26
CA ALA A 218 -10.17 8.71 13.09
C ALA A 218 -8.77 8.97 12.51
N ARG A 219 -8.30 10.22 12.49
CA ARG A 219 -6.93 10.55 12.09
C ARG A 219 -5.88 9.96 13.04
N HIS A 220 -6.15 9.97 14.35
CA HIS A 220 -5.28 9.31 15.33
C HIS A 220 -5.20 7.80 15.09
N LEU A 221 -6.34 7.16 14.84
CA LEU A 221 -6.38 5.74 14.50
C LEU A 221 -5.61 5.45 13.20
N ALA A 222 -5.81 6.26 12.17
CA ALA A 222 -5.06 6.16 10.91
C ALA A 222 -3.54 6.29 11.13
N ALA A 223 -3.10 7.22 11.99
CA ALA A 223 -1.69 7.41 12.33
C ALA A 223 -1.09 6.20 13.06
N GLN A 224 -1.84 5.56 13.95
CA GLN A 224 -1.41 4.33 14.63
C GLN A 224 -1.17 3.20 13.62
N PHE A 225 -2.12 2.98 12.70
CA PHE A 225 -1.96 2.00 11.62
C PHE A 225 -0.87 2.38 10.62
N ALA A 226 -0.68 3.67 10.33
CA ALA A 226 0.41 4.15 9.49
C ALA A 226 1.78 3.81 10.07
N ALA A 227 1.97 4.00 11.38
CA ALA A 227 3.22 3.68 12.05
C ALA A 227 3.51 2.17 12.04
N LEU A 228 2.48 1.32 12.22
CA LEU A 228 2.63 -0.13 12.12
C LEU A 228 2.95 -0.56 10.67
N GLN A 229 2.23 0.00 9.70
CA GLN A 229 2.46 -0.25 8.27
C GLN A 229 3.87 0.17 7.84
N GLN A 230 4.36 1.33 8.33
CA GLN A 230 5.69 1.83 8.01
C GLN A 230 6.76 0.87 8.51
N ALA A 231 6.72 0.46 9.78
CA ALA A 231 7.68 -0.47 10.35
C ALA A 231 7.70 -1.82 9.59
N GLY A 232 6.52 -2.34 9.23
CA GLY A 232 6.40 -3.55 8.41
C GLY A 232 6.86 -3.34 6.96
N GLY A 233 6.71 -2.13 6.41
CA GLY A 233 7.19 -1.75 5.09
C GLY A 233 8.72 -1.72 5.05
N GLU A 234 9.34 -1.05 6.00
CA GLU A 234 10.79 -0.96 6.14
C GLU A 234 11.46 -2.32 6.26
N TRP A 235 10.88 -3.22 7.04
CA TRP A 235 11.34 -4.60 7.12
C TRP A 235 11.23 -5.32 5.77
N HIS A 236 10.06 -5.28 5.15
CA HIS A 236 9.81 -5.97 3.89
C HIS A 236 10.70 -5.50 2.76
N ASP A 237 10.85 -4.19 2.60
CA ASP A 237 11.62 -3.60 1.51
C ASP A 237 13.12 -3.98 1.63
N ARG A 238 13.66 -4.04 2.87
CA ARG A 238 15.02 -4.50 3.12
C ARG A 238 15.19 -6.01 2.96
N LEU A 239 14.18 -6.80 3.35
CA LEU A 239 14.20 -8.25 3.15
C LEU A 239 14.29 -8.60 1.66
N VAL A 240 13.37 -8.06 0.86
CA VAL A 240 13.35 -8.29 -0.59
C VAL A 240 14.64 -7.80 -1.24
N LEU A 241 15.17 -6.66 -0.80
CA LEU A 241 16.42 -6.13 -1.34
C LEU A 241 17.63 -7.00 -0.97
N ALA A 242 17.66 -7.59 0.23
CA ALA A 242 18.68 -8.55 0.63
C ALA A 242 18.63 -9.83 -0.24
N GLU A 243 17.43 -10.32 -0.54
CA GLU A 243 17.22 -11.49 -1.42
C GLU A 243 17.71 -11.19 -2.85
N ILE A 244 17.34 -10.05 -3.42
CA ILE A 244 17.78 -9.62 -4.76
C ILE A 244 19.31 -9.43 -4.79
N ALA A 245 19.88 -8.75 -3.81
CA ALA A 245 21.31 -8.53 -3.73
C ALA A 245 22.09 -9.85 -3.61
N THR A 246 21.55 -10.80 -2.83
CA THR A 246 22.14 -12.14 -2.69
C THR A 246 22.10 -12.93 -4.02
N ALA A 247 20.98 -12.86 -4.73
CA ALA A 247 20.81 -13.54 -6.02
C ALA A 247 21.74 -12.97 -7.10
N GLU A 248 21.86 -11.64 -7.17
CA GLU A 248 22.58 -10.95 -8.24
C GLU A 248 24.10 -10.80 -7.98
N LEU A 249 24.51 -10.70 -6.73
CA LEU A 249 25.89 -10.39 -6.34
C LEU A 249 26.59 -11.55 -5.59
N GLY A 250 25.80 -12.50 -5.07
CA GLY A 250 26.29 -13.57 -4.19
C GLY A 250 26.20 -13.21 -2.71
N ARG A 251 26.16 -14.24 -1.84
CA ARG A 251 26.01 -14.08 -0.37
C ARG A 251 27.18 -13.37 0.29
N SER A 252 28.39 -13.46 -0.28
CA SER A 252 29.59 -12.81 0.23
C SER A 252 29.72 -11.34 -0.15
N ALA A 253 28.84 -10.82 -1.03
CA ALA A 253 28.84 -9.41 -1.42
C ALA A 253 28.54 -8.52 -0.21
N LYS A 254 29.28 -7.43 -0.07
CA LYS A 254 29.13 -6.48 1.04
C LYS A 254 27.72 -5.89 1.10
N LEU A 255 27.16 -5.56 -0.06
CA LEU A 255 25.82 -4.99 -0.16
C LEU A 255 24.73 -6.01 0.24
N ALA A 256 24.90 -7.30 -0.11
CA ALA A 256 23.98 -8.35 0.30
C ALA A 256 24.01 -8.55 1.83
N GLN A 257 25.19 -8.59 2.43
CA GLN A 257 25.37 -8.69 3.88
C GLN A 257 24.79 -7.47 4.62
N LEU A 258 25.03 -6.27 4.08
CA LEU A 258 24.49 -5.02 4.64
C LEU A 258 22.95 -5.04 4.67
N PHE A 259 22.30 -5.38 3.56
CA PHE A 259 20.84 -5.42 3.51
C PHE A 259 20.26 -6.55 4.37
N ALA A 260 20.91 -7.69 4.49
CA ALA A 260 20.50 -8.77 5.41
C ALA A 260 20.55 -8.31 6.88
N ALA A 261 21.61 -7.60 7.27
CA ALA A 261 21.73 -7.03 8.62
C ALA A 261 20.64 -5.96 8.87
N GLN A 262 20.39 -5.09 7.90
CA GLN A 262 19.33 -4.07 7.97
C GLN A 262 17.93 -4.70 8.02
N ALA A 263 17.65 -5.76 7.26
CA ALA A 263 16.39 -6.49 7.30
C ALA A 263 16.16 -7.10 8.69
N SER A 264 17.20 -7.70 9.28
CA SER A 264 17.13 -8.26 10.64
C SER A 264 16.85 -7.19 11.69
N SER A 265 17.48 -6.01 11.57
CA SER A 265 17.23 -4.88 12.46
C SER A 265 15.81 -4.33 12.34
N ALA A 266 15.33 -4.13 11.11
CA ALA A 266 13.98 -3.68 10.81
C ALA A 266 12.92 -4.69 11.30
N LEU A 267 13.20 -6.00 11.20
CA LEU A 267 12.32 -7.04 11.76
C LEU A 267 12.16 -6.89 13.26
N ARG A 268 13.25 -6.66 13.99
CA ARG A 268 13.20 -6.44 15.45
C ARG A 268 12.37 -5.19 15.79
N ALA A 269 12.52 -4.11 15.01
CA ALA A 269 11.75 -2.88 15.19
C ALA A 269 10.25 -3.12 14.92
N PHE A 270 9.91 -3.83 13.84
CA PHE A 270 8.53 -4.19 13.51
C PHE A 270 7.89 -5.07 14.61
N LYS A 271 8.59 -6.11 15.08
CA LYS A 271 8.11 -6.97 16.18
C LYS A 271 7.89 -6.19 17.49
N ARG A 272 8.76 -5.22 17.81
CA ARG A 272 8.50 -4.33 18.97
C ARG A 272 7.21 -3.52 18.78
N ARG A 273 6.97 -3.00 17.55
CA ARG A 273 5.77 -2.22 17.26
C ARG A 273 4.48 -3.02 17.40
N LEU A 274 4.50 -4.33 17.12
CA LEU A 274 3.35 -5.23 17.26
C LEU A 274 2.88 -5.39 18.70
N ARG A 275 3.73 -5.13 19.69
CA ARG A 275 3.38 -5.22 21.13
C ARG A 275 2.51 -4.07 21.62
N TYR A 276 2.45 -2.96 20.89
CA TYR A 276 1.57 -1.85 21.24
C TYR A 276 0.15 -2.15 20.73
N LYS A 277 -0.82 -2.07 21.66
CA LYS A 277 -2.25 -2.22 21.33
C LYS A 277 -2.71 -1.00 20.51
N ILE A 278 -3.41 -1.25 19.41
CA ILE A 278 -4.07 -0.25 18.57
C ILE A 278 -5.55 -0.23 18.90
#